data_e4ffc9be3dc134671420034da4894fd1
#
_entry.id   e4ffc9be3dc134671420034da4894fd1
#
_cell.length_a   1.000
_cell.length_b   1.000
_cell.length_c   1.000
_cell.angle_alpha   90.00
_cell.angle_beta   90.00
_cell.angle_gamma   90.00
#
_symmetry.space_group_name_H-M   'P 1'
#
loop_
_entity.id
_entity.type
_entity.pdbx_description
1 polymer ?
#
loop_
_entity_poly.entity_id
_entity_poly.type
_entity_poly.pdbx_seq_one_letter_code
_entity_poly.pdbx_strand_id
1 'polypeptide(L)'
;MRLILLGPPGSGKGTQAQRLVHRHGIVQLSTGEMLRAAVAAGTPVGLQAKEVMANGGLVPDEVVVGIIADRIEEPDAKKGFILDGFPRTVPQAEALDELLRKKHLKLDAVIELRVNESALLARVEKRAEETRARGEEVRLDDTPEVLTKRLAQYRSMTEPLIHYYSERRKLLTVDGMMTIEHVTREINRILTALGALEPKEHEEPKRAAKSASKASKTAKKTAKRATKKAAKSAKKAARPARKATKAAAKATGTKKAAKKAAKKAASAANARKGAKAPKKAAKK
;
A
#
# COMPACT_ATOMS: atom_id res chain seq x y z
N MET A 1 5.78 12.25 -15.86
CA MET A 1 5.24 12.91 -14.65
C MET A 1 6.15 12.61 -13.48
N ARG A 2 6.60 13.64 -12.75
CA ARG A 2 7.52 13.50 -11.61
C ARG A 2 6.98 14.27 -10.42
N LEU A 3 6.70 13.60 -9.33
CA LEU A 3 5.98 14.13 -8.18
C LEU A 3 6.74 13.89 -6.88
N ILE A 4 6.55 14.80 -5.94
CA ILE A 4 6.90 14.59 -4.53
C ILE A 4 5.61 14.55 -3.72
N LEU A 5 5.49 13.58 -2.82
CA LEU A 5 4.44 13.56 -1.83
C LEU A 5 5.01 13.96 -0.47
N LEU A 6 4.55 15.09 0.05
CA LEU A 6 4.86 15.59 1.38
C LEU A 6 3.72 15.31 2.37
N GLY A 7 4.05 15.32 3.63
CA GLY A 7 3.11 15.15 4.72
C GLY A 7 3.67 14.30 5.85
N PRO A 8 3.09 14.38 7.05
CA PRO A 8 3.58 13.66 8.23
C PRO A 8 3.48 12.14 8.09
N PRO A 9 4.18 11.38 8.91
CA PRO A 9 4.01 9.93 8.98
C PRO A 9 2.54 9.58 9.28
N GLY A 10 1.97 8.60 8.58
CA GLY A 10 0.54 8.25 8.72
C GLY A 10 -0.42 9.09 7.86
N SER A 11 0.03 10.10 7.10
CA SER A 11 -0.86 10.96 6.28
C SER A 11 -1.47 10.27 5.05
N GLY A 12 -1.02 9.06 4.69
CA GLY A 12 -1.57 8.31 3.55
C GLY A 12 -0.78 8.47 2.24
N LYS A 13 0.43 9.05 2.27
CA LYS A 13 1.30 9.20 1.08
C LYS A 13 1.46 7.90 0.28
N GLY A 14 1.86 6.82 0.95
CA GLY A 14 2.07 5.54 0.29
C GLY A 14 0.81 5.00 -0.38
N THR A 15 -0.37 5.13 0.25
CA THR A 15 -1.65 4.74 -0.35
C THR A 15 -1.94 5.53 -1.62
N GLN A 16 -1.72 6.84 -1.60
CA GLN A 16 -1.92 7.69 -2.78
C GLN A 16 -0.87 7.42 -3.86
N ALA A 17 0.39 7.21 -3.46
CA ALA A 17 1.46 6.83 -4.38
C ALA A 17 1.12 5.56 -5.16
N GLN A 18 0.71 4.48 -4.47
CA GLN A 18 0.32 3.22 -5.10
C GLN A 18 -0.84 3.39 -6.08
N ARG A 19 -1.86 4.19 -5.73
CA ARG A 19 -3.00 4.48 -6.62
C ARG A 19 -2.57 5.26 -7.87
N LEU A 20 -1.65 6.20 -7.73
CA LEU A 20 -1.10 6.97 -8.85
C LEU A 20 -0.19 6.10 -9.74
N VAL A 21 0.64 5.25 -9.15
CA VAL A 21 1.44 4.24 -9.86
C VAL A 21 0.56 3.35 -10.72
N HIS A 22 -0.47 2.77 -10.12
CA HIS A 22 -1.41 1.88 -10.82
C HIS A 22 -2.15 2.61 -11.96
N ARG A 23 -2.53 3.87 -11.74
CA ARG A 23 -3.31 4.63 -12.72
C ARG A 23 -2.48 5.18 -13.87
N HIS A 24 -1.23 5.58 -13.62
CA HIS A 24 -0.41 6.32 -14.57
C HIS A 24 0.82 5.55 -15.08
N GLY A 25 1.09 4.36 -14.53
CA GLY A 25 2.22 3.53 -14.95
C GLY A 25 3.59 4.15 -14.67
N ILE A 26 3.68 4.99 -13.64
CA ILE A 26 4.93 5.55 -13.12
C ILE A 26 5.41 4.77 -11.92
N VAL A 27 6.67 4.95 -11.48
CA VAL A 27 7.24 4.20 -10.36
C VAL A 27 7.18 4.99 -9.06
N GLN A 28 6.97 4.29 -7.94
CA GLN A 28 7.12 4.87 -6.60
C GLN A 28 8.55 4.67 -6.09
N LEU A 29 9.19 5.74 -5.67
CA LEU A 29 10.49 5.75 -5.02
C LEU A 29 10.28 6.09 -3.55
N SER A 30 10.03 5.05 -2.73
CA SER A 30 9.83 5.19 -1.30
C SER A 30 11.14 4.95 -0.56
N THR A 31 11.74 6.01 -0.02
CA THR A 31 13.00 5.88 0.75
C THR A 31 12.84 4.98 1.96
N GLY A 32 11.67 5.05 2.63
CA GLY A 32 11.40 4.18 3.77
C GLY A 32 11.33 2.70 3.40
N GLU A 33 10.79 2.36 2.24
CA GLU A 33 10.74 0.96 1.77
C GLU A 33 12.10 0.47 1.30
N MET A 34 12.83 1.29 0.55
CA MET A 34 14.19 0.97 0.10
C MET A 34 15.14 0.72 1.28
N LEU A 35 15.09 1.58 2.30
CA LEU A 35 15.89 1.41 3.50
C LEU A 35 15.47 0.17 4.30
N ARG A 36 14.19 -0.13 4.44
CA ARG A 36 13.72 -1.37 5.08
C ARG A 36 14.17 -2.62 4.31
N ALA A 37 14.10 -2.59 2.99
CA ALA A 37 14.64 -3.68 2.16
C ALA A 37 16.15 -3.85 2.35
N ALA A 38 16.91 -2.76 2.42
CA ALA A 38 18.34 -2.77 2.69
C ALA A 38 18.65 -3.35 4.10
N VAL A 39 17.84 -3.02 5.11
CA VAL A 39 17.93 -3.60 6.46
C VAL A 39 17.68 -5.11 6.44
N ALA A 40 16.62 -5.54 5.75
CA ALA A 40 16.28 -6.96 5.63
C ALA A 40 17.34 -7.75 4.87
N ALA A 41 17.98 -7.16 3.86
CA ALA A 41 19.07 -7.74 3.11
C ALA A 41 20.43 -7.67 3.82
N GLY A 42 20.54 -6.99 4.98
CA GLY A 42 21.79 -6.86 5.75
C GLY A 42 22.88 -6.09 5.03
N THR A 43 22.52 -5.20 4.09
CA THR A 43 23.53 -4.38 3.39
C THR A 43 24.22 -3.39 4.33
N PRO A 44 25.43 -2.88 3.99
CA PRO A 44 26.10 -1.88 4.83
C PRO A 44 25.24 -0.65 5.12
N VAL A 45 24.51 -0.16 4.13
CA VAL A 45 23.55 0.94 4.28
C VAL A 45 22.38 0.54 5.18
N GLY A 46 21.87 -0.69 5.04
CA GLY A 46 20.80 -1.23 5.88
C GLY A 46 21.21 -1.34 7.34
N LEU A 47 22.41 -1.80 7.61
CA LEU A 47 22.94 -1.90 8.98
C LEU A 47 23.05 -0.53 9.66
N GLN A 48 23.53 0.49 8.93
CA GLN A 48 23.58 1.87 9.43
C GLN A 48 22.17 2.46 9.65
N ALA A 49 21.24 2.16 8.77
CA ALA A 49 19.89 2.70 8.83
C ALA A 49 19.03 2.05 9.94
N LYS A 50 19.33 0.80 10.33
CA LYS A 50 18.50 -0.03 11.22
C LYS A 50 18.18 0.65 12.55
N GLU A 51 19.20 1.06 13.29
CA GLU A 51 19.03 1.69 14.60
C GLU A 51 18.39 3.07 14.50
N VAL A 52 18.81 3.86 13.51
CA VAL A 52 18.27 5.20 13.26
C VAL A 52 16.77 5.13 12.98
N MET A 53 16.35 4.20 12.11
CA MET A 53 14.94 4.01 11.75
C MET A 53 14.11 3.46 12.91
N ALA A 54 14.64 2.51 13.69
CA ALA A 54 13.96 1.96 14.85
C ALA A 54 13.67 3.04 15.92
N ASN A 55 14.55 4.03 16.03
CA ASN A 55 14.39 5.17 16.93
C ASN A 55 13.56 6.32 16.31
N GLY A 56 13.07 6.18 15.08
CA GLY A 56 12.31 7.19 14.35
C GLY A 56 13.15 8.33 13.76
N GLY A 57 14.49 8.16 13.74
CA GLY A 57 15.42 9.14 13.20
C GLY A 57 15.49 9.20 11.67
N LEU A 58 16.26 10.16 11.16
CA LEU A 58 16.60 10.29 9.73
C LEU A 58 18.00 9.72 9.46
N VAL A 59 18.09 8.93 8.40
CA VAL A 59 19.37 8.47 7.85
C VAL A 59 20.13 9.67 7.25
N PRO A 60 21.47 9.71 7.30
CA PRO A 60 22.26 10.82 6.76
C PRO A 60 21.86 11.20 5.33
N ASP A 61 21.85 12.48 5.04
CA ASP A 61 21.33 13.06 3.79
C ASP A 61 22.08 12.50 2.58
N GLU A 62 23.40 12.35 2.65
CA GLU A 62 24.24 11.85 1.56
C GLU A 62 23.85 10.43 1.14
N VAL A 63 23.54 9.58 2.12
CA VAL A 63 23.13 8.19 1.89
C VAL A 63 21.80 8.15 1.16
N VAL A 64 20.84 8.95 1.62
CA VAL A 64 19.49 8.96 1.03
C VAL A 64 19.52 9.58 -0.37
N VAL A 65 20.25 10.66 -0.57
CA VAL A 65 20.45 11.31 -1.88
C VAL A 65 21.11 10.35 -2.86
N GLY A 66 22.14 9.60 -2.42
CA GLY A 66 22.80 8.59 -3.25
C GLY A 66 21.84 7.51 -3.72
N ILE A 67 21.04 6.92 -2.82
CA ILE A 67 20.04 5.90 -3.15
C ILE A 67 19.03 6.43 -4.18
N ILE A 68 18.57 7.66 -4.01
CA ILE A 68 17.61 8.28 -4.94
C ILE A 68 18.28 8.59 -6.30
N ALA A 69 19.53 9.03 -6.31
CA ALA A 69 20.28 9.32 -7.54
C ALA A 69 20.41 8.06 -8.42
N ASP A 70 20.78 6.94 -7.81
CA ASP A 70 20.90 5.65 -8.49
C ASP A 70 19.53 5.17 -8.99
N ARG A 71 18.51 5.27 -8.16
CA ARG A 71 17.16 4.77 -8.46
C ARG A 71 16.45 5.53 -9.57
N ILE A 72 16.69 6.84 -9.70
CA ILE A 72 16.14 7.67 -10.79
C ILE A 72 16.71 7.27 -12.16
N GLU A 73 17.92 6.69 -12.20
CA GLU A 73 18.57 6.27 -13.44
C GLU A 73 18.01 4.96 -14.00
N GLU A 74 17.31 4.18 -13.19
CA GLU A 74 16.76 2.91 -13.64
C GLU A 74 15.73 3.08 -14.77
N PRO A 75 15.67 2.10 -15.69
CA PRO A 75 14.82 2.18 -16.89
C PRO A 75 13.34 2.41 -16.60
N ASP A 76 12.82 1.89 -15.48
CA ASP A 76 11.41 2.03 -15.09
C ASP A 76 11.05 3.45 -14.62
N ALA A 77 12.03 4.21 -14.10
CA ALA A 77 11.84 5.60 -13.70
C ALA A 77 11.76 6.59 -14.89
N LYS A 78 12.12 6.17 -16.09
CA LYS A 78 12.13 7.04 -17.29
C LYS A 78 10.75 7.58 -17.64
N LYS A 79 9.68 6.81 -17.42
CA LYS A 79 8.28 7.22 -17.66
C LYS A 79 7.79 8.26 -16.66
N GLY A 80 8.47 8.37 -15.53
CA GLY A 80 8.13 9.24 -14.41
C GLY A 80 8.16 8.50 -13.09
N PHE A 81 8.12 9.26 -12.01
CA PHE A 81 8.23 8.71 -10.67
C PHE A 81 7.53 9.58 -9.62
N ILE A 82 7.25 8.95 -8.49
CA ILE A 82 6.75 9.60 -7.29
C ILE A 82 7.78 9.40 -6.19
N LEU A 83 8.30 10.47 -5.63
CA LEU A 83 9.13 10.46 -4.44
C LEU A 83 8.23 10.42 -3.20
N ASP A 84 8.32 9.35 -2.41
CA ASP A 84 7.59 9.17 -1.15
C ASP A 84 8.57 9.09 0.03
N GLY A 85 8.46 10.07 0.93
CA GLY A 85 9.36 10.19 2.07
C GLY A 85 10.75 10.75 1.75
N PHE A 86 10.88 11.42 0.61
CA PHE A 86 12.05 12.19 0.20
C PHE A 86 11.59 13.39 -0.67
N PRO A 87 12.18 14.58 -0.50
CA PRO A 87 13.13 14.96 0.53
C PRO A 87 12.47 15.09 1.92
N ARG A 88 13.28 15.05 2.99
CA ARG A 88 12.84 15.28 4.38
C ARG A 88 13.52 16.48 5.03
N THR A 89 14.56 17.01 4.42
CA THR A 89 15.30 18.18 4.86
C THR A 89 15.48 19.15 3.71
N VAL A 90 15.70 20.43 4.02
CA VAL A 90 15.98 21.45 2.98
C VAL A 90 17.24 21.10 2.20
N PRO A 91 18.37 20.68 2.83
CA PRO A 91 19.56 20.24 2.09
C PRO A 91 19.28 19.08 1.11
N GLN A 92 18.42 18.11 1.48
CA GLN A 92 18.00 17.06 0.56
C GLN A 92 17.20 17.63 -0.64
N ALA A 93 16.36 18.62 -0.41
CA ALA A 93 15.59 19.26 -1.49
C ALA A 93 16.50 20.01 -2.47
N GLU A 94 17.49 20.73 -1.96
CA GLU A 94 18.51 21.41 -2.78
C GLU A 94 19.32 20.42 -3.60
N ALA A 95 19.78 19.34 -2.97
CA ALA A 95 20.51 18.27 -3.65
C ALA A 95 19.65 17.58 -4.73
N LEU A 96 18.34 17.38 -4.47
CA LEU A 96 17.41 16.86 -5.46
C LEU A 96 17.21 17.82 -6.64
N ASP A 97 17.03 19.11 -6.39
CA ASP A 97 16.87 20.11 -7.43
C ASP A 97 18.11 20.16 -8.34
N GLU A 98 19.33 20.07 -7.76
CA GLU A 98 20.56 19.99 -8.50
C GLU A 98 20.68 18.69 -9.32
N LEU A 99 20.32 17.55 -8.74
CA LEU A 99 20.30 16.25 -9.40
C LEU A 99 19.37 16.26 -10.62
N LEU A 100 18.14 16.75 -10.44
CA LEU A 100 17.17 16.85 -11.53
C LEU A 100 17.64 17.80 -12.63
N ARG A 101 18.25 18.93 -12.27
CA ARG A 101 18.84 19.88 -13.21
C ARG A 101 19.95 19.24 -14.04
N LYS A 102 20.90 18.54 -13.41
CA LYS A 102 21.99 17.81 -14.09
C LYS A 102 21.47 16.76 -15.07
N LYS A 103 20.35 16.12 -14.74
CA LYS A 103 19.72 15.11 -15.58
C LYS A 103 18.69 15.66 -16.58
N HIS A 104 18.55 16.97 -16.68
CA HIS A 104 17.55 17.65 -17.52
C HIS A 104 16.11 17.19 -17.24
N LEU A 105 15.80 16.83 -15.99
CA LEU A 105 14.50 16.43 -15.53
C LEU A 105 13.79 17.59 -14.84
N LYS A 106 12.47 17.71 -15.05
CA LYS A 106 11.64 18.71 -14.36
C LYS A 106 10.77 18.03 -13.32
N LEU A 107 10.66 18.63 -12.15
CA LEU A 107 9.68 18.29 -11.14
C LEU A 107 8.35 18.96 -11.53
N ASP A 108 7.28 18.17 -11.70
CA ASP A 108 5.99 18.69 -12.14
C ASP A 108 5.20 19.28 -10.97
N ALA A 109 5.15 18.61 -9.82
CA ALA A 109 4.45 19.10 -8.64
C ALA A 109 4.99 18.48 -7.34
N VAL A 110 4.74 19.19 -6.25
CA VAL A 110 4.90 18.73 -4.87
C VAL A 110 3.54 18.77 -4.21
N ILE A 111 3.03 17.63 -3.78
CA ILE A 111 1.70 17.51 -3.20
C ILE A 111 1.83 17.26 -1.70
N GLU A 112 1.36 18.20 -0.90
CA GLU A 112 1.25 18.07 0.54
C GLU A 112 -0.08 17.43 0.92
N LEU A 113 -0.03 16.35 1.71
CA LEU A 113 -1.21 15.76 2.35
C LEU A 113 -1.31 16.30 3.77
N ARG A 114 -2.22 17.24 4.00
CA ARG A 114 -2.46 17.84 5.31
C ARG A 114 -3.39 16.96 6.13
N VAL A 115 -2.97 16.58 7.34
CA VAL A 115 -3.73 15.70 8.25
C VAL A 115 -3.53 16.16 9.68
N ASN A 116 -4.59 16.09 10.48
CA ASN A 116 -4.53 16.38 11.90
C ASN A 116 -3.78 15.30 12.68
N GLU A 117 -3.01 15.67 13.68
CA GLU A 117 -2.18 14.74 14.46
C GLU A 117 -2.96 13.63 15.16
N SER A 118 -4.12 13.98 15.74
CA SER A 118 -4.99 12.99 16.38
C SER A 118 -5.40 11.85 15.42
N ALA A 119 -5.62 12.18 14.15
CA ALA A 119 -5.94 11.19 13.15
C ALA A 119 -4.71 10.33 12.74
N LEU A 120 -3.50 10.85 12.88
CA LEU A 120 -2.28 10.11 12.51
C LEU A 120 -2.02 8.94 13.45
N LEU A 121 -2.20 9.12 14.76
CA LEU A 121 -2.08 8.04 15.74
C LEU A 121 -3.04 6.90 15.43
N ALA A 122 -4.33 7.21 15.32
CA ALA A 122 -5.35 6.22 14.99
C ALA A 122 -5.08 5.46 13.67
N ARG A 123 -4.53 6.16 12.65
CA ARG A 123 -4.19 5.54 11.37
C ARG A 123 -3.00 4.59 11.46
N VAL A 124 -1.99 4.91 12.27
CA VAL A 124 -0.82 4.06 12.45
C VAL A 124 -1.19 2.83 13.28
N GLU A 125 -1.96 2.99 14.35
CA GLU A 125 -2.49 1.88 15.15
C GLU A 125 -3.31 0.92 14.28
N LYS A 126 -4.28 1.45 13.53
CA LYS A 126 -5.09 0.65 12.60
C LYS A 126 -4.23 -0.11 11.58
N ARG A 127 -3.20 0.54 11.00
CA ARG A 127 -2.28 -0.14 10.07
C ARG A 127 -1.52 -1.28 10.75
N ALA A 128 -1.06 -1.08 11.97
CA ALA A 128 -0.37 -2.11 12.73
C ALA A 128 -1.31 -3.31 13.03
N GLU A 129 -2.57 -3.05 13.39
CA GLU A 129 -3.58 -4.08 13.59
C GLU A 129 -3.89 -4.86 12.30
N GLU A 130 -4.11 -4.16 11.19
CA GLU A 130 -4.36 -4.77 9.89
C GLU A 130 -3.18 -5.63 9.43
N THR A 131 -1.94 -5.18 9.69
CA THR A 131 -0.72 -5.93 9.37
C THR A 131 -0.64 -7.23 10.20
N ARG A 132 -0.93 -7.15 11.52
CA ARG A 132 -1.02 -8.35 12.39
C ARG A 132 -2.13 -9.30 11.92
N ALA A 133 -3.29 -8.77 11.55
CA ALA A 133 -4.41 -9.58 11.09
C ALA A 133 -4.09 -10.35 9.78
N ARG A 134 -3.20 -9.82 8.94
CA ARG A 134 -2.69 -10.52 7.74
C ARG A 134 -1.58 -11.53 8.04
N GLY A 135 -1.12 -11.63 9.30
CA GLY A 135 0.01 -12.48 9.69
C GLY A 135 1.37 -11.94 9.23
N GLU A 136 1.45 -10.67 8.87
CA GLU A 136 2.67 -9.99 8.46
C GLU A 136 3.38 -9.36 9.66
N GLU A 137 4.70 -9.19 9.57
CA GLU A 137 5.48 -8.52 10.60
C GLU A 137 5.17 -7.01 10.64
N VAL A 138 4.81 -6.51 11.82
CA VAL A 138 4.55 -5.08 12.03
C VAL A 138 5.88 -4.32 11.95
N ARG A 139 5.87 -3.17 11.33
CA ARG A 139 7.05 -2.31 11.22
C ARG A 139 7.54 -1.90 12.61
N LEU A 140 8.84 -1.95 12.84
CA LEU A 140 9.47 -1.55 14.10
C LEU A 140 9.19 -0.07 14.45
N ASP A 141 8.92 0.76 13.45
CA ASP A 141 8.65 2.19 13.57
C ASP A 141 7.14 2.54 13.68
N ASP A 142 6.26 1.54 13.83
CA ASP A 142 4.80 1.72 13.97
C ASP A 142 4.33 1.56 15.43
N THR A 143 5.07 2.12 16.38
CA THR A 143 4.64 2.26 17.77
C THR A 143 4.27 3.70 18.07
N PRO A 144 3.36 3.99 19.03
CA PRO A 144 2.97 5.34 19.41
C PRO A 144 4.16 6.23 19.82
N GLU A 145 5.13 5.65 20.53
CA GLU A 145 6.31 6.37 21.01
C GLU A 145 7.22 6.78 19.85
N VAL A 146 7.47 5.84 18.90
CA VAL A 146 8.29 6.11 17.72
C VAL A 146 7.56 7.09 16.79
N LEU A 147 6.23 6.95 16.66
CA LEU A 147 5.44 7.89 15.87
C LEU A 147 5.54 9.31 16.42
N THR A 148 5.45 9.49 17.74
CA THR A 148 5.59 10.81 18.39
C THR A 148 6.95 11.44 18.07
N LYS A 149 8.04 10.66 18.15
CA LYS A 149 9.38 11.13 17.78
C LYS A 149 9.45 11.51 16.29
N ARG A 150 8.87 10.71 15.40
CA ARG A 150 8.80 11.00 13.96
C ARG A 150 8.00 12.25 13.66
N LEU A 151 6.92 12.53 14.39
CA LEU A 151 6.14 13.75 14.23
C LEU A 151 6.93 14.98 14.68
N ALA A 152 7.64 14.90 15.81
CA ALA A 152 8.52 15.96 16.26
C ALA A 152 9.62 16.26 15.24
N GLN A 153 10.23 15.21 14.68
CA GLN A 153 11.26 15.33 13.65
C GLN A 153 10.69 15.87 12.32
N TYR A 154 9.48 15.45 11.93
CA TYR A 154 8.79 16.01 10.78
C TYR A 154 8.61 17.53 10.92
N ARG A 155 8.13 18.00 12.06
CA ARG A 155 7.95 19.42 12.30
C ARG A 155 9.25 20.21 12.22
N SER A 156 10.32 19.70 12.83
CA SER A 156 11.60 20.42 12.88
C SER A 156 12.36 20.41 11.56
N MET A 157 12.31 19.32 10.79
CA MET A 157 13.19 19.11 9.64
C MET A 157 12.47 19.10 8.30
N THR A 158 11.22 18.61 8.26
CA THR A 158 10.49 18.37 6.99
C THR A 158 9.44 19.44 6.73
N GLU A 159 8.79 19.97 7.74
CA GLU A 159 7.80 21.03 7.58
C GLU A 159 8.36 22.29 6.89
N PRO A 160 9.63 22.70 7.09
CA PRO A 160 10.24 23.81 6.34
C PRO A 160 10.21 23.61 4.82
N LEU A 161 10.11 22.38 4.32
CA LEU A 161 9.97 22.11 2.89
C LEU A 161 8.66 22.66 2.30
N ILE A 162 7.62 22.81 3.11
CA ILE A 162 6.36 23.43 2.69
C ILE A 162 6.64 24.85 2.20
N HIS A 163 7.40 25.61 2.99
CA HIS A 163 7.83 26.96 2.60
C HIS A 163 8.75 26.96 1.39
N TYR A 164 9.77 26.10 1.41
CA TYR A 164 10.74 25.93 0.32
C TYR A 164 10.07 25.70 -1.04
N TYR A 165 9.08 24.79 -1.13
CA TYR A 165 8.38 24.51 -2.38
C TYR A 165 7.24 25.48 -2.68
N SER A 166 6.67 26.14 -1.69
CA SER A 166 5.68 27.19 -1.86
C SER A 166 6.29 28.41 -2.56
N GLU A 167 7.47 28.88 -2.12
CA GLU A 167 8.20 29.97 -2.76
C GLU A 167 8.54 29.68 -4.23
N ARG A 168 8.81 28.41 -4.55
CA ARG A 168 9.07 27.94 -5.90
C ARG A 168 7.82 27.69 -6.74
N ARG A 169 6.63 27.97 -6.19
CA ARG A 169 5.32 27.75 -6.84
C ARG A 169 5.13 26.31 -7.33
N LYS A 170 5.67 25.36 -6.57
CA LYS A 170 5.57 23.92 -6.87
C LYS A 170 4.64 23.19 -5.89
N LEU A 171 4.34 23.80 -4.74
CA LEU A 171 3.54 23.19 -3.68
C LEU A 171 2.05 23.29 -3.99
N LEU A 172 1.36 22.17 -3.79
CA LEU A 172 -0.08 22.03 -3.86
C LEU A 172 -0.56 21.24 -2.63
N THR A 173 -1.53 21.79 -1.89
CA THR A 173 -2.00 21.19 -0.66
C THR A 173 -3.34 20.49 -0.89
N VAL A 174 -3.46 19.27 -0.40
CA VAL A 174 -4.68 18.45 -0.43
C VAL A 174 -5.06 18.06 0.99
N ASP A 175 -6.35 18.14 1.30
CA ASP A 175 -6.88 17.70 2.58
C ASP A 175 -6.86 16.17 2.69
N GLY A 176 -5.89 15.65 3.45
CA GLY A 176 -5.74 14.23 3.72
C GLY A 176 -6.73 13.66 4.75
N MET A 177 -7.65 14.48 5.29
CA MET A 177 -8.74 14.01 6.16
C MET A 177 -9.92 13.44 5.38
N MET A 178 -10.00 13.74 4.09
CA MET A 178 -11.03 13.20 3.21
C MET A 178 -10.86 11.70 2.98
N THR A 179 -11.87 11.06 2.34
CA THR A 179 -11.78 9.65 1.95
C THR A 179 -10.64 9.42 0.94
N ILE A 180 -10.09 8.21 0.92
CA ILE A 180 -8.98 7.86 0.03
C ILE A 180 -9.32 8.18 -1.42
N GLU A 181 -10.54 7.88 -1.87
CA GLU A 181 -11.04 8.15 -3.22
C GLU A 181 -11.13 9.64 -3.53
N HIS A 182 -11.53 10.44 -2.54
CA HIS A 182 -11.64 11.90 -2.69
C HIS A 182 -10.25 12.52 -2.85
N VAL A 183 -9.31 12.15 -1.97
CA VAL A 183 -7.92 12.59 -2.06
C VAL A 183 -7.33 12.21 -3.43
N THR A 184 -7.56 10.97 -3.89
CA THR A 184 -7.08 10.53 -5.21
C THR A 184 -7.67 11.37 -6.34
N ARG A 185 -8.98 11.70 -6.29
CA ARG A 185 -9.63 12.54 -7.30
C ARG A 185 -9.07 13.95 -7.32
N GLU A 186 -8.88 14.54 -6.15
CA GLU A 186 -8.35 15.90 -6.04
C GLU A 186 -6.91 15.98 -6.56
N ILE A 187 -6.06 15.01 -6.20
CA ILE A 187 -4.70 14.91 -6.76
C ILE A 187 -4.75 14.83 -8.30
N ASN A 188 -5.59 13.96 -8.86
CA ASN A 188 -5.69 13.83 -10.33
C ASN A 188 -6.21 15.11 -10.99
N ARG A 189 -7.19 15.80 -10.38
CA ARG A 189 -7.69 17.10 -10.84
C ARG A 189 -6.59 18.14 -10.91
N ILE A 190 -5.79 18.23 -9.85
CA ILE A 190 -4.65 19.13 -9.77
C ILE A 190 -3.63 18.82 -10.87
N LEU A 191 -3.27 17.53 -11.04
CA LEU A 191 -2.30 17.10 -12.04
C LEU A 191 -2.78 17.35 -13.47
N THR A 192 -4.08 17.20 -13.73
CA THR A 192 -4.68 17.55 -15.02
C THR A 192 -4.62 19.06 -15.27
N ALA A 193 -4.93 19.87 -14.26
CA ALA A 193 -4.88 21.32 -14.37
C ALA A 193 -3.46 21.86 -14.62
N LEU A 194 -2.43 21.15 -14.13
CA LEU A 194 -1.02 21.48 -14.40
C LEU A 194 -0.52 21.00 -15.77
N GLY A 195 -1.35 20.30 -16.55
CA GLY A 195 -0.92 19.68 -17.81
C GLY A 195 0.08 18.53 -17.61
N ALA A 196 0.24 18.03 -16.38
CA ALA A 196 1.07 16.88 -16.07
C ALA A 196 0.39 15.56 -16.47
N LEU A 197 -0.92 15.60 -16.69
CA LEU A 197 -1.76 14.54 -17.23
C LEU A 197 -2.51 15.09 -18.45
N GLU A 198 -2.54 14.32 -19.53
CA GLU A 198 -3.50 14.61 -20.59
C GLU A 198 -4.92 14.45 -20.03
N PRO A 199 -5.85 15.36 -20.33
CA PRO A 199 -7.23 15.19 -19.95
C PRO A 199 -7.74 13.92 -20.64
N LYS A 200 -7.84 12.83 -19.90
CA LYS A 200 -8.68 11.72 -20.37
C LYS A 200 -10.07 12.29 -20.41
N GLU A 201 -10.64 12.41 -21.61
CA GLU A 201 -12.06 12.64 -21.78
C GLU A 201 -12.77 11.71 -20.78
N HIS A 202 -13.54 12.30 -19.88
CA HIS A 202 -14.42 11.55 -19.00
C HIS A 202 -15.28 10.71 -19.94
N GLU A 203 -15.01 9.41 -20.06
CA GLU A 203 -16.07 8.48 -20.37
C GLU A 203 -17.04 8.56 -19.19
N GLU A 204 -17.96 9.52 -19.27
CA GLU A 204 -19.22 9.37 -18.58
C GLU A 204 -19.71 7.98 -18.92
N PRO A 205 -20.10 7.16 -17.95
CA PRO A 205 -20.77 5.92 -18.25
C PRO A 205 -21.99 6.34 -19.07
N LYS A 206 -21.96 6.07 -20.39
CA LYS A 206 -23.10 6.19 -21.28
C LYS A 206 -24.19 5.31 -20.68
N ARG A 207 -24.90 5.90 -19.69
CA ARG A 207 -26.10 5.33 -19.13
C ARG A 207 -27.03 5.03 -20.30
N ALA A 208 -27.28 3.78 -20.44
CA ALA A 208 -28.33 3.11 -21.17
C ALA A 208 -29.56 3.99 -21.51
N ALA A 209 -29.42 4.85 -22.52
CA ALA A 209 -30.56 5.54 -23.16
C ALA A 209 -30.94 4.88 -24.49
N LYS A 210 -30.43 3.65 -24.76
CA LYS A 210 -30.77 2.87 -25.97
C LYS A 210 -31.50 1.57 -25.70
N SER A 211 -32.07 1.33 -24.50
CA SER A 211 -32.90 0.15 -24.25
C SER A 211 -34.38 0.40 -24.19
N ALA A 212 -34.85 1.65 -24.21
CA ALA A 212 -36.27 1.96 -24.14
C ALA A 212 -37.03 1.97 -25.51
N SER A 213 -36.30 2.04 -26.63
CA SER A 213 -36.96 2.05 -27.97
C SER A 213 -36.98 0.68 -28.67
N LYS A 214 -36.35 -0.36 -28.08
CA LYS A 214 -36.40 -1.73 -28.64
C LYS A 214 -37.33 -2.67 -27.88
N ALA A 215 -37.81 -2.29 -26.69
CA ALA A 215 -38.72 -3.11 -25.90
C ALA A 215 -40.20 -3.00 -26.38
N SER A 216 -40.59 -1.94 -27.08
CA SER A 216 -41.97 -1.79 -27.56
C SER A 216 -42.27 -2.52 -28.88
N LYS A 217 -41.25 -2.95 -29.63
CA LYS A 217 -41.45 -3.71 -30.87
C LYS A 217 -41.38 -5.22 -30.73
N THR A 218 -40.85 -5.73 -29.61
CA THR A 218 -40.76 -7.19 -29.31
C THR A 218 -41.99 -7.68 -28.53
N ALA A 219 -42.65 -6.82 -27.76
CA ALA A 219 -43.84 -7.21 -26.99
C ALA A 219 -45.08 -7.47 -27.88
N LYS A 220 -45.14 -6.91 -29.10
CA LYS A 220 -46.26 -7.11 -30.02
C LYS A 220 -46.11 -8.34 -30.91
N LYS A 221 -44.93 -8.99 -30.91
CA LYS A 221 -44.67 -10.20 -31.71
C LYS A 221 -44.72 -11.49 -30.90
N THR A 222 -44.61 -11.41 -29.55
CA THR A 222 -44.71 -12.56 -28.64
C THR A 222 -46.13 -12.85 -28.18
N ALA A 223 -47.03 -11.84 -28.14
CA ALA A 223 -48.43 -12.07 -27.78
C ALA A 223 -49.24 -12.81 -28.86
N LYS A 224 -48.79 -12.80 -30.12
CA LYS A 224 -49.48 -13.51 -31.24
C LYS A 224 -49.01 -14.95 -31.44
N ARG A 225 -47.95 -15.40 -30.67
CA ARG A 225 -47.41 -16.75 -30.74
C ARG A 225 -47.81 -17.64 -29.54
N ALA A 226 -48.28 -17.04 -28.44
CA ALA A 226 -48.72 -17.76 -27.26
C ALA A 226 -50.13 -18.34 -27.36
N THR A 227 -51.00 -17.76 -28.15
CA THR A 227 -52.41 -18.25 -28.35
C THR A 227 -52.53 -19.43 -29.33
N LYS A 228 -51.42 -19.79 -30.04
CA LYS A 228 -51.47 -20.94 -31.01
C LYS A 228 -50.81 -22.20 -30.47
N LYS A 229 -50.20 -22.16 -29.26
CA LYS A 229 -49.51 -23.30 -28.65
C LYS A 229 -50.28 -23.94 -27.46
N ALA A 230 -51.34 -23.31 -26.97
CA ALA A 230 -52.16 -23.81 -25.88
C ALA A 230 -53.22 -24.82 -26.30
N ALA A 231 -53.44 -25.04 -27.60
CA ALA A 231 -54.48 -25.95 -28.13
C ALA A 231 -53.92 -27.34 -28.54
N LYS A 232 -52.63 -27.66 -28.28
CA LYS A 232 -52.01 -28.91 -28.73
C LYS A 232 -51.42 -29.78 -27.67
N SER A 233 -51.51 -29.43 -26.35
CA SER A 233 -50.90 -30.19 -25.25
C SER A 233 -51.89 -30.80 -24.25
N ALA A 234 -53.20 -30.84 -24.59
CA ALA A 234 -54.22 -31.43 -23.70
C ALA A 234 -54.60 -32.90 -24.05
N LYS A 235 -53.71 -33.63 -24.74
CA LYS A 235 -54.03 -35.02 -25.12
C LYS A 235 -52.85 -35.99 -24.99
N LYS A 236 -52.11 -35.96 -23.86
CA LYS A 236 -51.22 -37.08 -23.52
C LYS A 236 -50.77 -37.02 -22.07
N ALA A 237 -51.63 -37.33 -21.16
CA ALA A 237 -51.26 -37.67 -19.80
C ALA A 237 -52.22 -38.78 -19.32
N ALA A 238 -51.82 -39.97 -19.46
CA ALA A 238 -52.32 -41.09 -18.62
C ALA A 238 -51.35 -42.28 -18.74
N ARG A 239 -50.90 -42.63 -17.61
CA ARG A 239 -50.57 -43.95 -17.05
C ARG A 239 -49.11 -44.19 -16.56
N PRO A 240 -48.93 -45.13 -15.60
CA PRO A 240 -48.41 -44.78 -14.28
C PRO A 240 -47.22 -45.68 -13.85
N ALA A 241 -46.65 -45.25 -12.72
CA ALA A 241 -45.96 -46.00 -11.68
C ALA A 241 -45.37 -47.42 -11.94
N ARG A 242 -44.17 -47.68 -11.52
CA ARG A 242 -43.85 -48.67 -10.47
C ARG A 242 -42.34 -48.95 -10.32
N LYS A 243 -41.97 -49.07 -9.01
CA LYS A 243 -40.88 -49.89 -8.45
C LYS A 243 -39.43 -49.47 -8.71
N ALA A 244 -38.51 -49.49 -7.83
CA ALA A 244 -38.34 -50.02 -6.49
C ALA A 244 -36.94 -49.69 -6.00
N THR A 245 -36.77 -49.24 -4.80
CA THR A 245 -36.10 -49.89 -3.65
C THR A 245 -34.66 -50.41 -3.82
N LYS A 246 -33.91 -50.10 -2.77
CA LYS A 246 -32.72 -50.77 -2.22
C LYS A 246 -31.38 -50.47 -2.83
N ALA A 247 -30.37 -50.01 -2.09
CA ALA A 247 -29.71 -50.49 -0.88
C ALA A 247 -28.76 -49.42 -0.41
N ALA A 248 -28.71 -48.96 0.73
CA ALA A 248 -28.19 -49.34 2.04
C ALA A 248 -26.81 -50.03 2.03
N ALA A 249 -25.95 -49.44 2.78
CA ALA A 249 -24.99 -50.04 3.71
C ALA A 249 -23.50 -50.02 3.36
N LYS A 250 -22.79 -49.57 4.40
CA LYS A 250 -21.43 -49.94 4.82
C LYS A 250 -20.27 -49.17 4.14
N ALA A 251 -19.37 -48.56 4.93
CA ALA A 251 -18.57 -49.02 6.06
C ALA A 251 -17.85 -47.86 6.73
N THR A 252 -17.91 -47.72 7.92
CA THR A 252 -17.07 -47.77 9.12
C THR A 252 -15.59 -48.15 8.92
N GLY A 253 -14.74 -47.36 9.61
CA GLY A 253 -13.36 -47.72 9.99
C GLY A 253 -12.34 -46.87 9.21
N THR A 254 -11.51 -46.09 9.84
CA THR A 254 -10.57 -46.39 10.91
C THR A 254 -10.00 -45.12 11.54
N LYS A 255 -10.23 -44.96 12.84
CA LYS A 255 -9.38 -44.18 13.75
C LYS A 255 -8.21 -45.10 14.12
N LYS A 256 -6.98 -44.75 13.78
CA LYS A 256 -5.75 -45.13 14.51
C LYS A 256 -4.52 -44.73 13.69
N ALA A 257 -3.97 -43.54 13.93
CA ALA A 257 -2.54 -43.24 13.75
C ALA A 257 -2.25 -41.75 14.03
N ALA A 258 -2.43 -41.31 15.25
CA ALA A 258 -1.88 -40.02 15.70
C ALA A 258 -1.60 -40.07 17.21
N LYS A 259 -0.71 -40.97 17.63
CA LYS A 259 -0.25 -41.04 19.02
C LYS A 259 1.14 -41.68 19.11
N LYS A 260 2.14 -41.12 18.36
CA LYS A 260 3.55 -41.58 18.51
C LYS A 260 4.59 -40.55 18.06
N ALA A 261 4.38 -39.26 18.32
CA ALA A 261 5.39 -38.23 18.07
C ALA A 261 5.53 -37.19 19.20
N ALA A 262 5.13 -37.49 20.41
CA ALA A 262 5.23 -36.56 21.54
C ALA A 262 5.99 -37.16 22.72
N LYS A 263 7.14 -37.80 22.48
CA LYS A 263 7.96 -38.37 23.58
C LYS A 263 9.48 -38.41 23.24
N LYS A 264 10.01 -37.40 22.55
CA LYS A 264 11.47 -37.33 22.27
C LYS A 264 12.04 -35.89 22.29
N ALA A 265 11.46 -34.98 23.03
CA ALA A 265 11.97 -33.61 23.19
C ALA A 265 12.01 -33.13 24.64
N ALA A 266 12.24 -34.04 25.60
CA ALA A 266 12.30 -33.69 27.02
C ALA A 266 13.49 -34.32 27.72
N SER A 267 14.67 -34.39 27.10
CA SER A 267 15.88 -34.90 27.77
C SER A 267 17.20 -34.20 27.38
N ALA A 268 17.16 -32.95 26.89
CA ALA A 268 18.37 -32.22 26.55
C ALA A 268 18.51 -30.83 27.20
N ALA A 269 17.83 -30.56 28.29
CA ALA A 269 17.87 -29.27 28.98
C ALA A 269 18.28 -29.40 30.47
N ASN A 270 19.22 -30.27 30.80
CA ASN A 270 19.70 -30.33 32.19
C ASN A 270 21.17 -30.74 32.31
N ALA A 271 22.06 -30.10 31.58
CA ALA A 271 23.49 -30.24 31.76
C ALA A 271 24.24 -28.97 31.34
N ARG A 272 24.15 -27.91 32.11
CA ARG A 272 25.11 -26.81 32.16
C ARG A 272 24.74 -25.76 33.22
N LYS A 273 24.76 -26.20 34.50
CA LYS A 273 24.98 -25.33 35.64
C LYS A 273 26.20 -25.87 36.35
N GLY A 274 27.28 -25.13 36.34
CA GLY A 274 28.45 -25.42 37.18
C GLY A 274 29.78 -25.11 36.51
N ALA A 275 30.19 -23.83 36.46
CA ALA A 275 31.61 -23.48 36.49
C ALA A 275 31.75 -22.04 36.99
N LYS A 276 32.22 -21.96 38.20
CA LYS A 276 32.85 -20.96 39.04
C LYS A 276 33.53 -19.78 38.32
N ALA A 277 33.29 -18.62 38.91
CA ALA A 277 34.14 -17.43 38.80
C ALA A 277 35.53 -17.66 39.47
N PRO A 278 36.57 -16.95 39.09
CA PRO A 278 37.62 -16.56 39.98
C PRO A 278 37.72 -15.05 40.24
N LYS A 279 38.10 -14.79 41.48
CA LYS A 279 38.29 -13.52 42.18
C LYS A 279 39.43 -12.65 41.61
N LYS A 280 39.18 -11.32 41.76
CA LYS A 280 40.13 -10.23 42.12
C LYS A 280 41.62 -10.51 42.19
N ALA A 281 42.38 -9.60 41.56
CA ALA A 281 43.56 -9.02 42.19
C ALA A 281 43.72 -7.56 41.73
N ALA A 282 43.73 -6.65 42.71
CA ALA A 282 44.19 -5.28 42.62
C ALA A 282 45.70 -5.25 42.78
N LYS A 283 46.37 -4.29 42.13
CA LYS A 283 47.56 -3.53 42.53
C LYS A 283 48.21 -2.93 41.28
N LYS A 284 48.41 -1.78 41.20
CA LYS A 284 49.03 -0.54 41.59
C LYS A 284 48.67 0.53 40.55
#